data_6ed61a05b872e9ca471e155ce3b99c7a
#
_entry.id   6ed61a05b872e9ca471e155ce3b99c7a
#
_cell.length_a   1.000
_cell.length_b   1.000
_cell.length_c   1.000
_cell.angle_alpha   90.00
_cell.angle_beta   90.00
_cell.angle_gamma   90.00
#
_symmetry.space_group_name_H-M   'P 1'
#
loop_
_entity.id
_entity.type
_entity.pdbx_description
1 polymer ?
#
loop_
_entity_poly.entity_id
_entity_poly.type
_entity_poly.pdbx_seq_one_letter_code
_entity_poly.pdbx_strand_id
1 'polypeptide(L)'
;GNKTVKQESYSKPKLLEFNVRFGDPETQIILPRIESDFVDLIESAIDGNLNQVKVEFNKDKKLVCVVMCAKGYPESYKKGTEIKNLEAVKKIPDVNVIHAGTAFKNGKIVANGGRVLNIVASADSFKEARNKAYEAVNLIDWEDGFVRLDIAKKAENF
;
A
#
# COMPACT_ATOMS: atom_id res chain seq x y z
N GLY A 1 22.94 -31.15 39.23
CA GLY A 1 22.87 -30.57 37.92
C GLY A 1 21.78 -29.49 37.90
N ASN A 2 22.21 -28.19 37.95
CA ASN A 2 21.29 -27.05 37.81
C ASN A 2 20.80 -26.97 36.39
N LYS A 3 19.51 -27.25 36.16
CA LYS A 3 18.83 -26.91 34.90
C LYS A 3 18.51 -25.40 34.93
N THR A 4 19.31 -24.61 34.23
CA THR A 4 19.00 -23.20 33.95
C THR A 4 17.77 -23.19 33.03
N VAL A 5 16.63 -22.83 33.58
CA VAL A 5 15.43 -22.55 32.80
C VAL A 5 15.71 -21.27 32.00
N LYS A 6 15.88 -21.37 30.67
CA LYS A 6 15.90 -20.21 29.78
C LYS A 6 14.55 -19.53 29.91
N GLN A 7 14.55 -18.37 30.54
CA GLN A 7 13.39 -17.47 30.57
C GLN A 7 13.22 -16.90 29.16
N GLU A 8 12.29 -17.47 28.38
CA GLU A 8 11.88 -16.89 27.12
C GLU A 8 11.22 -15.54 27.42
N SER A 9 11.92 -14.46 27.07
CA SER A 9 11.37 -13.11 27.19
C SER A 9 10.35 -12.90 26.07
N TYR A 10 9.11 -13.30 26.31
CA TYR A 10 8.02 -12.88 25.44
C TYR A 10 7.88 -11.35 25.56
N SER A 11 8.18 -10.64 24.49
CA SER A 11 7.91 -9.22 24.43
C SER A 11 6.40 -9.01 24.49
N LYS A 12 5.93 -8.29 25.51
CA LYS A 12 4.50 -7.96 25.64
C LYS A 12 4.09 -7.07 24.47
N PRO A 13 2.92 -7.33 23.86
CA PRO A 13 2.40 -6.44 22.81
C PRO A 13 2.22 -5.03 23.37
N LYS A 14 2.52 -4.03 22.53
CA LYS A 14 2.36 -2.61 22.86
C LYS A 14 1.35 -2.01 21.90
N LEU A 15 0.40 -1.26 22.45
CA LEU A 15 -0.50 -0.45 21.63
C LEU A 15 0.29 0.72 21.06
N LEU A 16 0.26 0.88 19.71
CA LEU A 16 0.90 1.98 19.01
C LEU A 16 -0.12 3.07 18.66
N GLU A 17 -1.24 2.69 18.06
CA GLU A 17 -2.29 3.62 17.64
C GLU A 17 -3.64 2.93 17.48
N PHE A 18 -4.70 3.71 17.37
CA PHE A 18 -6.03 3.27 16.94
C PHE A 18 -6.35 3.85 15.56
N ASN A 19 -6.69 3.00 14.61
CA ASN A 19 -7.26 3.41 13.33
C ASN A 19 -8.76 3.09 13.34
N VAL A 20 -9.59 4.13 13.45
CA VAL A 20 -11.07 3.99 13.43
C VAL A 20 -11.66 4.10 12.01
N ARG A 21 -10.83 4.00 11.01
CA ARG A 21 -11.11 3.98 9.58
C ARG A 21 -10.07 3.08 8.92
N PHE A 22 -10.23 2.78 7.62
CA PHE A 22 -9.17 2.09 6.89
C PHE A 22 -7.84 2.85 6.95
N GLY A 23 -6.74 2.13 7.15
CA GLY A 23 -5.40 2.69 7.18
C GLY A 23 -4.93 3.16 5.78
N ASP A 24 -3.95 4.02 5.74
CA ASP A 24 -3.24 4.43 4.54
C ASP A 24 -1.74 4.16 4.75
N PRO A 25 -1.15 3.20 4.01
CA PRO A 25 -1.52 2.62 2.70
C PRO A 25 -2.30 1.28 2.74
N GLU A 26 -3.01 0.94 3.78
CA GLU A 26 -3.70 -0.34 3.97
C GLU A 26 -4.92 -0.49 3.04
N THR A 27 -5.73 0.57 2.89
CA THR A 27 -6.93 0.61 2.04
C THR A 27 -6.65 0.16 0.62
N GLN A 28 -5.52 0.57 0.07
CA GLN A 28 -5.11 0.33 -1.31
C GLN A 28 -4.87 -1.14 -1.64
N ILE A 29 -4.72 -1.99 -0.63
CA ILE A 29 -4.55 -3.45 -0.82
C ILE A 29 -5.71 -4.27 -0.26
N ILE A 30 -6.53 -3.71 0.65
CA ILE A 30 -7.71 -4.40 1.19
C ILE A 30 -8.87 -4.32 0.19
N LEU A 31 -9.25 -3.11 -0.25
CA LEU A 31 -10.42 -2.91 -1.09
C LEU A 31 -10.34 -3.68 -2.43
N PRO A 32 -9.21 -3.71 -3.15
CA PRO A 32 -9.14 -4.48 -4.40
C PRO A 32 -9.26 -5.99 -4.24
N ARG A 33 -9.22 -6.50 -3.01
CA ARG A 33 -9.41 -7.92 -2.73
C ARG A 33 -10.85 -8.30 -2.41
N ILE A 34 -11.72 -7.32 -2.17
CA ILE A 34 -13.14 -7.57 -1.91
C ILE A 34 -13.83 -7.82 -3.25
N GLU A 35 -14.43 -9.00 -3.41
CA GLU A 35 -15.18 -9.40 -4.61
C GLU A 35 -16.69 -9.16 -4.44
N SER A 36 -17.16 -9.08 -3.19
CA SER A 36 -18.54 -8.68 -2.88
C SER A 36 -18.76 -7.20 -3.20
N ASP A 37 -20.02 -6.81 -3.46
CA ASP A 37 -20.36 -5.40 -3.57
C ASP A 37 -20.06 -4.68 -2.25
N PHE A 38 -19.22 -3.66 -2.33
CA PHE A 38 -18.75 -2.96 -1.13
C PHE A 38 -19.81 -2.05 -0.52
N VAL A 39 -20.75 -1.54 -1.35
CA VAL A 39 -21.88 -0.71 -0.88
C VAL A 39 -22.85 -1.59 -0.09
N ASP A 40 -23.20 -2.76 -0.62
CA ASP A 40 -24.07 -3.72 0.07
C ASP A 40 -23.49 -4.13 1.43
N LEU A 41 -22.16 -4.31 1.51
CA LEU A 41 -21.49 -4.61 2.78
C LEU A 41 -21.61 -3.46 3.80
N ILE A 42 -21.46 -2.23 3.34
CA ILE A 42 -21.60 -1.05 4.21
C ILE A 42 -23.05 -0.91 4.69
N GLU A 43 -24.02 -1.00 3.79
CA GLU A 43 -25.44 -0.91 4.13
C GLU A 43 -25.83 -2.01 5.12
N SER A 44 -25.41 -3.25 4.88
CA SER A 44 -25.66 -4.36 5.79
C SER A 44 -25.02 -4.17 7.17
N ALA A 45 -23.85 -3.51 7.23
CA ALA A 45 -23.21 -3.18 8.51
C ALA A 45 -24.00 -2.10 9.28
N ILE A 46 -24.52 -1.09 8.58
CA ILE A 46 -25.37 -0.02 9.16
C ILE A 46 -26.66 -0.61 9.69
N ASP A 47 -27.29 -1.52 8.95
CA ASP A 47 -28.55 -2.17 9.32
C ASP A 47 -28.40 -3.27 10.38
N GLY A 48 -27.17 -3.58 10.79
CA GLY A 48 -26.89 -4.59 11.83
C GLY A 48 -27.10 -6.04 11.35
N ASN A 49 -27.13 -6.29 10.05
CA ASN A 49 -27.37 -7.61 9.47
C ASN A 49 -26.17 -8.17 8.65
N LEU A 50 -24.97 -7.63 8.84
CA LEU A 50 -23.75 -8.05 8.14
C LEU A 50 -23.45 -9.56 8.29
N ASN A 51 -23.90 -10.19 9.37
CA ASN A 51 -23.78 -11.63 9.59
C ASN A 51 -24.63 -12.47 8.63
N GLN A 52 -25.53 -11.87 7.88
CA GLN A 52 -26.38 -12.51 6.86
C GLN A 52 -25.80 -12.36 5.45
N VAL A 53 -24.76 -11.54 5.29
CA VAL A 53 -24.12 -11.27 4.01
C VAL A 53 -22.82 -12.08 3.89
N LYS A 54 -22.66 -12.75 2.73
CA LYS A 54 -21.41 -13.44 2.42
C LYS A 54 -20.36 -12.43 1.95
N VAL A 55 -19.29 -12.30 2.70
CA VAL A 55 -18.15 -11.47 2.29
C VAL A 55 -17.15 -12.36 1.53
N GLU A 56 -16.89 -12.01 0.27
CA GLU A 56 -15.97 -12.73 -0.61
C GLU A 56 -14.71 -11.92 -0.85
N PHE A 57 -13.57 -12.59 -0.72
CA PHE A 57 -12.25 -12.00 -0.97
C PHE A 57 -11.50 -12.83 -2.00
N ASN A 58 -10.84 -12.16 -2.92
CA ASN A 58 -9.83 -12.79 -3.77
C ASN A 58 -8.69 -13.32 -2.90
N LYS A 59 -8.56 -14.65 -2.86
CA LYS A 59 -7.55 -15.36 -2.04
C LYS A 59 -6.31 -15.72 -2.86
N ASP A 60 -6.44 -15.75 -4.17
CA ASP A 60 -5.41 -16.26 -5.07
C ASP A 60 -4.35 -15.20 -5.36
N LYS A 61 -4.75 -13.94 -5.47
CA LYS A 61 -3.83 -12.84 -5.74
C LYS A 61 -3.18 -12.29 -4.47
N LYS A 62 -1.87 -12.05 -4.56
CA LYS A 62 -1.07 -11.36 -3.55
C LYS A 62 -0.87 -9.92 -4.01
N LEU A 63 -1.13 -8.97 -3.11
CA LEU A 63 -1.00 -7.54 -3.42
C LEU A 63 0.15 -6.94 -2.61
N VAL A 64 0.90 -6.08 -3.27
CA VAL A 64 1.97 -5.28 -2.64
C VAL A 64 1.73 -3.81 -2.99
N CYS A 65 1.81 -2.95 -1.96
CA CYS A 65 1.74 -1.50 -2.13
C CYS A 65 3.08 -0.88 -1.73
N VAL A 66 3.71 -0.17 -2.65
CA VAL A 66 4.92 0.63 -2.41
C VAL A 66 4.55 2.11 -2.44
N VAL A 67 4.79 2.81 -1.34
CA VAL A 67 4.53 4.25 -1.24
C VAL A 67 5.74 5.04 -1.72
N MET A 68 5.54 5.91 -2.70
CA MET A 68 6.52 6.91 -3.12
C MET A 68 6.31 8.19 -2.32
N CYS A 69 7.34 8.59 -1.59
CA CYS A 69 7.34 9.77 -0.73
C CYS A 69 8.21 10.88 -1.29
N ALA A 70 7.94 12.11 -0.91
CA ALA A 70 8.85 13.23 -1.17
C ALA A 70 10.09 13.11 -0.29
N LYS A 71 11.29 13.34 -0.86
CA LYS A 71 12.54 13.39 -0.10
C LYS A 71 12.44 14.37 1.07
N GLY A 72 12.82 13.90 2.25
CA GLY A 72 12.70 14.67 3.50
C GLY A 72 11.46 14.33 4.34
N TYR A 73 10.45 13.65 3.76
CA TYR A 73 9.31 13.17 4.54
C TYR A 73 9.78 12.18 5.64
N PRO A 74 9.26 12.23 6.91
CA PRO A 74 8.10 13.03 7.37
C PRO A 74 8.39 14.48 7.79
N GLU A 75 9.67 14.93 7.74
CA GLU A 75 10.05 16.31 8.10
C GLU A 75 9.75 17.28 6.94
N SER A 76 10.67 18.15 6.61
CA SER A 76 10.52 19.14 5.54
C SER A 76 10.75 18.53 4.16
N TYR A 77 9.84 18.74 3.25
CA TYR A 77 9.92 18.27 1.87
C TYR A 77 9.48 19.33 0.86
N LYS A 78 10.00 19.23 -0.36
CA LYS A 78 9.70 20.12 -1.46
C LYS A 78 8.36 19.76 -2.10
N LYS A 79 7.56 20.79 -2.44
CA LYS A 79 6.29 20.65 -3.16
C LYS A 79 6.39 21.23 -4.56
N GLY A 80 5.47 20.83 -5.45
CA GLY A 80 5.36 21.35 -6.80
C GLY A 80 6.33 20.75 -7.81
N THR A 81 7.08 19.70 -7.42
CA THR A 81 8.00 19.00 -8.34
C THR A 81 7.24 18.08 -9.26
N GLU A 82 7.59 18.09 -10.54
CA GLU A 82 6.90 17.34 -11.60
C GLU A 82 7.15 15.84 -11.48
N ILE A 83 6.08 15.07 -11.68
CA ILE A 83 6.11 13.60 -11.75
C ILE A 83 5.81 13.21 -13.20
N LYS A 84 6.73 12.50 -13.83
CA LYS A 84 6.66 12.13 -15.25
C LYS A 84 6.54 10.61 -15.41
N ASN A 85 6.27 10.19 -16.64
CA ASN A 85 6.24 8.80 -17.09
C ASN A 85 5.13 7.92 -16.45
N LEU A 86 4.12 8.50 -15.81
CA LEU A 86 3.01 7.74 -15.23
C LEU A 86 2.27 6.88 -16.27
N GLU A 87 2.20 7.35 -17.53
CA GLU A 87 1.59 6.59 -18.63
C GLU A 87 2.38 5.32 -18.97
N ALA A 88 3.69 5.29 -18.73
CA ALA A 88 4.49 4.08 -18.94
C ALA A 88 4.11 2.96 -17.96
N VAL A 89 3.76 3.32 -16.73
CA VAL A 89 3.34 2.36 -15.70
C VAL A 89 2.03 1.65 -16.06
N LYS A 90 1.11 2.34 -16.76
CA LYS A 90 -0.16 1.73 -17.22
C LYS A 90 0.02 0.55 -18.16
N LYS A 91 1.21 0.37 -18.72
CA LYS A 91 1.55 -0.76 -19.62
C LYS A 91 1.95 -2.02 -18.85
N ILE A 92 2.23 -1.91 -17.55
CA ILE A 92 2.55 -3.07 -16.73
C ILE A 92 1.23 -3.70 -16.27
N PRO A 93 0.96 -4.97 -16.63
CA PRO A 93 -0.28 -5.62 -16.24
C PRO A 93 -0.37 -5.79 -14.73
N ASP A 94 -1.58 -5.67 -14.20
CA ASP A 94 -1.88 -5.82 -12.76
C ASP A 94 -1.15 -4.81 -11.86
N VAL A 95 -0.79 -3.64 -12.39
CA VAL A 95 -0.22 -2.53 -11.62
C VAL A 95 -1.12 -1.31 -11.71
N ASN A 96 -1.40 -0.70 -10.56
CA ASN A 96 -2.17 0.52 -10.44
C ASN A 96 -1.35 1.60 -9.73
N VAL A 97 -1.47 2.84 -10.22
CA VAL A 97 -0.94 4.03 -9.55
C VAL A 97 -2.09 4.76 -8.88
N ILE A 98 -2.06 4.83 -7.56
CA ILE A 98 -3.06 5.55 -6.78
C ILE A 98 -2.45 6.87 -6.31
N HIS A 99 -3.09 7.96 -6.69
CA HIS A 99 -2.68 9.31 -6.32
C HIS A 99 -3.06 9.60 -4.86
N ALA A 100 -2.09 10.08 -4.06
CA ALA A 100 -2.29 10.57 -2.70
C ALA A 100 -1.98 12.08 -2.67
N GLY A 101 -0.76 12.46 -2.30
CA GLY A 101 -0.35 13.85 -2.24
C GLY A 101 0.09 14.41 -3.59
N THR A 102 -0.74 14.33 -4.61
CA THR A 102 -0.49 14.93 -5.94
C THR A 102 -1.41 16.11 -6.20
N ALA A 103 -1.02 16.97 -7.14
CA ALA A 103 -1.86 18.03 -7.68
C ALA A 103 -1.65 18.14 -9.20
N PHE A 104 -2.64 18.72 -9.89
CA PHE A 104 -2.51 19.09 -11.29
C PHE A 104 -2.18 20.59 -11.39
N LYS A 105 -1.06 20.94 -12.00
CA LYS A 105 -0.59 22.31 -12.13
C LYS A 105 0.06 22.54 -13.50
N ASN A 106 -0.44 23.54 -14.23
CA ASN A 106 0.08 23.92 -15.55
C ASN A 106 0.17 22.72 -16.53
N GLY A 107 -0.87 21.89 -16.57
CA GLY A 107 -0.90 20.72 -17.46
C GLY A 107 -0.07 19.52 -16.98
N LYS A 108 0.51 19.56 -15.77
CA LYS A 108 1.43 18.56 -15.23
C LYS A 108 0.95 17.99 -13.91
N ILE A 109 1.27 16.74 -13.64
CA ILE A 109 1.12 16.13 -12.30
C ILE A 109 2.36 16.52 -11.48
N VAL A 110 2.11 17.07 -10.30
CA VAL A 110 3.17 17.51 -9.38
C VAL A 110 2.95 16.92 -7.98
N ALA A 111 4.03 16.74 -7.23
CA ALA A 111 3.98 16.36 -5.83
C ALA A 111 3.47 17.54 -4.97
N ASN A 112 2.48 17.28 -4.12
CA ASN A 112 1.89 18.28 -3.21
C ASN A 112 1.70 17.77 -1.77
N GLY A 113 2.31 16.65 -1.43
CA GLY A 113 2.25 16.01 -0.12
C GLY A 113 3.54 15.28 0.21
N GLY A 114 3.62 14.71 1.41
CA GLY A 114 4.74 13.88 1.83
C GLY A 114 4.68 12.49 1.25
N ARG A 115 3.54 11.78 1.40
CA ARG A 115 3.23 10.54 0.67
C ARG A 115 2.47 10.94 -0.59
N VAL A 116 2.99 10.57 -1.76
CA VAL A 116 2.59 11.18 -3.03
C VAL A 116 1.90 10.20 -3.97
N LEU A 117 2.49 9.03 -4.15
CA LEU A 117 1.91 7.96 -4.97
C LEU A 117 1.94 6.63 -4.20
N ASN A 118 0.93 5.79 -4.45
CA ASN A 118 0.92 4.41 -4.02
C ASN A 118 0.96 3.51 -5.25
N ILE A 119 1.99 2.70 -5.38
CA ILE A 119 2.14 1.74 -6.46
C ILE A 119 1.64 0.40 -5.96
N VAL A 120 0.50 -0.02 -6.46
CA VAL A 120 -0.15 -1.28 -6.08
C VAL A 120 0.02 -2.28 -7.20
N ALA A 121 0.65 -3.39 -6.90
CA ALA A 121 0.82 -4.50 -7.85
C ALA A 121 0.19 -5.77 -7.31
N SER A 122 -0.36 -6.57 -8.22
CA SER A 122 -0.95 -7.87 -7.92
C SER A 122 -0.30 -8.98 -8.75
N ALA A 123 -0.13 -10.17 -8.15
CA ALA A 123 0.42 -11.36 -8.79
C ALA A 123 0.04 -12.62 -8.01
N ASP A 124 0.48 -13.79 -8.49
CA ASP A 124 0.22 -15.06 -7.82
C ASP A 124 1.12 -15.30 -6.60
N SER A 125 2.23 -14.56 -6.51
CA SER A 125 3.13 -14.59 -5.34
C SER A 125 3.51 -13.18 -4.86
N PHE A 126 3.87 -13.04 -3.58
CA PHE A 126 4.38 -11.76 -3.05
C PHE A 126 5.67 -11.33 -3.73
N LYS A 127 6.53 -12.26 -4.13
CA LYS A 127 7.77 -11.97 -4.86
C LYS A 127 7.47 -11.32 -6.20
N GLU A 128 6.55 -11.87 -6.98
CA GLU A 128 6.16 -11.31 -8.27
C GLU A 128 5.44 -9.96 -8.13
N ALA A 129 4.49 -9.85 -7.20
CA ALA A 129 3.79 -8.59 -6.94
C ALA A 129 4.79 -7.49 -6.54
N ARG A 130 5.76 -7.82 -5.68
CA ARG A 130 6.83 -6.92 -5.29
C ARG A 130 7.69 -6.50 -6.49
N ASN A 131 8.10 -7.44 -7.31
CA ASN A 131 8.93 -7.14 -8.51
C ASN A 131 8.18 -6.19 -9.45
N LYS A 132 6.91 -6.44 -9.77
CA LYS A 132 6.06 -5.56 -10.58
C LYS A 132 5.93 -4.16 -9.97
N ALA A 133 5.74 -4.07 -8.64
CA ALA A 133 5.63 -2.78 -7.97
C ALA A 133 6.92 -1.95 -8.11
N TYR A 134 8.08 -2.55 -7.92
CA TYR A 134 9.37 -1.86 -8.06
C TYR A 134 9.75 -1.60 -9.52
N GLU A 135 9.36 -2.45 -10.47
CA GLU A 135 9.47 -2.16 -11.90
C GLU A 135 8.71 -0.87 -12.24
N ALA A 136 7.48 -0.74 -11.77
CA ALA A 136 6.67 0.45 -11.95
C ALA A 136 7.28 1.69 -11.28
N VAL A 137 7.79 1.56 -10.05
CA VAL A 137 8.51 2.64 -9.34
C VAL A 137 9.68 3.15 -10.18
N ASN A 138 10.45 2.24 -10.78
CA ASN A 138 11.64 2.59 -11.58
C ASN A 138 11.31 3.28 -12.91
N LEU A 139 10.09 3.12 -13.44
CA LEU A 139 9.65 3.83 -14.63
C LEU A 139 9.22 5.27 -14.34
N ILE A 140 8.82 5.57 -13.10
CA ILE A 140 8.37 6.89 -12.71
C ILE A 140 9.57 7.83 -12.58
N ASP A 141 9.58 8.89 -13.38
CA ASP A 141 10.61 9.94 -13.32
C ASP A 141 10.16 11.04 -12.37
N TRP A 142 10.69 10.99 -11.15
CA TRP A 142 10.45 12.00 -10.13
C TRP A 142 11.72 12.18 -9.26
N GLU A 143 12.50 13.23 -9.55
CA GLU A 143 13.80 13.50 -8.93
C GLU A 143 13.74 13.64 -7.39
N ASP A 144 12.69 14.30 -6.89
CA ASP A 144 12.48 14.50 -5.45
C ASP A 144 11.71 13.35 -4.78
N GLY A 145 11.52 12.24 -5.48
CA GLY A 145 10.89 11.05 -4.94
C GLY A 145 11.85 10.09 -4.25
N PHE A 146 11.36 9.36 -3.26
CA PHE A 146 12.06 8.21 -2.71
C PHE A 146 11.08 7.10 -2.30
N VAL A 147 11.59 5.88 -2.21
CA VAL A 147 10.88 4.71 -1.71
C VAL A 147 11.77 3.91 -0.78
N ARG A 148 11.16 3.15 0.12
CA ARG A 148 11.86 2.09 0.83
C ARG A 148 12.01 0.88 -0.09
N LEU A 149 13.19 0.27 -0.11
CA LEU A 149 13.49 -0.87 -0.98
C LEU A 149 13.21 -2.24 -0.34
N ASP A 150 12.77 -2.27 0.91
CA ASP A 150 12.54 -3.48 1.70
C ASP A 150 11.06 -3.84 1.87
N ILE A 151 10.14 -3.10 1.24
CA ILE A 151 8.69 -3.35 1.35
C ILE A 151 8.37 -4.75 0.82
N ALA A 152 7.56 -5.48 1.60
CA ALA A 152 7.14 -6.86 1.36
C ALA A 152 8.28 -7.89 1.23
N LYS A 153 9.56 -7.54 1.49
CA LYS A 153 10.68 -8.48 1.39
C LYS A 153 10.52 -9.69 2.31
N LYS A 154 9.98 -9.50 3.51
CA LYS A 154 9.73 -10.59 4.45
C LYS A 154 8.61 -11.54 4.01
N ALA A 155 7.71 -11.07 3.16
CA ALA A 155 6.57 -11.84 2.66
C ALA A 155 6.91 -12.73 1.44
N GLU A 156 8.10 -12.58 0.84
CA GLU A 156 8.50 -13.36 -0.34
C GLU A 156 8.56 -14.88 -0.10
N ASN A 157 8.61 -15.29 1.17
CA ASN A 157 8.71 -16.70 1.57
C ASN A 157 7.35 -17.30 2.03
N PHE A 158 6.24 -16.59 1.84
CA PHE A 158 4.88 -17.05 2.18
C PHE A 158 4.04 -17.40 0.96
#